data_ebf89bfa51f86af5b6f0a1b4f2ce807d
#
_entry.id   ebf89bfa51f86af5b6f0a1b4f2ce807d
#
_cell.length_a   1.000
_cell.length_b   1.000
_cell.length_c   1.000
_cell.angle_alpha   90.00
_cell.angle_beta   90.00
_cell.angle_gamma   90.00
#
_symmetry.space_group_name_H-M   'P 1'
#
loop_
_entity.id
_entity.type
_entity.pdbx_description
1 polymer ?
#
loop_
_entity_poly.entity_id
_entity_poly.type
_entity_poly.pdbx_seq_one_letter_code
_entity_poly.pdbx_strand_id
1 'polypeptide(L)'
;MVGSGSQKMRVKPGEHGSMSSRKSDGDPVRHGIIGCGRVASNHLRAVQEAGGKVTWCCDLKLDRAGEFARAAGGAHVTSRAEEVFADPALESVSICTDHGTHAPLTMAAIRHNKHVLVEKPMAIRLEAAQRMLEEADRSRRLLGVCFQHRFDPLWIAARDVIRKGVLGRITSVTLMVQCAKDVDYYRGWRGTRRQEG
;
A
#
# COMPACT_ATOMS: atom_id res chain seq x y z
N MET A 1 -10.68 26.01 -32.75
CA MET A 1 -11.68 25.33 -31.89
C MET A 1 -11.19 23.91 -31.68
N VAL A 2 -10.60 23.64 -30.54
CA VAL A 2 -10.13 22.28 -30.18
C VAL A 2 -10.91 21.91 -28.93
N GLY A 3 -11.84 20.95 -29.09
CA GLY A 3 -12.71 20.46 -28.02
C GLY A 3 -11.93 19.59 -27.02
N SER A 4 -11.79 20.07 -25.80
CA SER A 4 -11.24 19.30 -24.68
C SER A 4 -12.32 18.39 -24.11
N GLY A 5 -12.32 17.13 -24.53
CA GLY A 5 -13.13 16.07 -23.91
C GLY A 5 -12.50 15.60 -22.61
N SER A 6 -12.84 16.24 -21.50
CA SER A 6 -12.50 15.75 -20.16
C SER A 6 -13.40 14.57 -19.82
N GLN A 7 -12.94 13.34 -20.03
CA GLN A 7 -13.60 12.14 -19.52
C GLN A 7 -13.42 12.08 -17.99
N LYS A 8 -14.46 12.49 -17.28
CA LYS A 8 -14.57 12.24 -15.83
C LYS A 8 -14.73 10.74 -15.60
N MET A 9 -13.70 10.11 -15.11
CA MET A 9 -13.75 8.72 -14.64
C MET A 9 -14.70 8.67 -13.41
N ARG A 10 -15.94 8.23 -13.65
CA ARG A 10 -16.93 7.98 -12.61
C ARG A 10 -16.66 6.61 -12.02
N VAL A 11 -16.06 6.56 -10.83
CA VAL A 11 -16.01 5.35 -10.03
C VAL A 11 -17.42 5.07 -9.53
N LYS A 12 -18.08 4.05 -10.07
CA LYS A 12 -19.33 3.54 -9.50
C LYS A 12 -19.03 2.82 -8.20
N PRO A 13 -19.83 3.01 -7.12
CA PRO A 13 -19.73 2.13 -5.95
C PRO A 13 -20.14 0.72 -6.41
N GLY A 14 -19.18 -0.21 -6.33
CA GLY A 14 -19.43 -1.61 -6.68
C GLY A 14 -20.36 -2.25 -5.67
N GLU A 15 -21.36 -2.97 -6.15
CA GLU A 15 -22.17 -3.89 -5.37
C GLU A 15 -21.25 -4.97 -4.80
N HIS A 16 -21.23 -5.11 -3.48
CA HIS A 16 -20.45 -6.12 -2.79
C HIS A 16 -21.00 -7.51 -3.11
N GLY A 17 -20.39 -8.18 -4.08
CA GLY A 17 -20.63 -9.58 -4.37
C GLY A 17 -20.18 -10.46 -3.18
N SER A 18 -21.02 -11.42 -2.85
CA SER A 18 -20.90 -12.45 -1.84
C SER A 18 -19.49 -13.02 -1.73
N MET A 19 -18.80 -12.78 -0.60
CA MET A 19 -17.57 -13.48 -0.21
C MET A 19 -17.92 -14.93 0.15
N SER A 20 -17.44 -15.87 -0.64
CA SER A 20 -17.44 -17.29 -0.37
C SER A 20 -16.55 -17.59 0.85
N SER A 21 -17.05 -18.40 1.78
CA SER A 21 -16.49 -18.82 3.06
C SER A 21 -16.30 -17.70 4.09
N ARG A 22 -17.36 -17.40 4.85
CA ARG A 22 -17.24 -16.63 6.08
C ARG A 22 -16.38 -17.42 7.07
N LYS A 23 -15.21 -16.86 7.44
CA LYS A 23 -14.59 -17.15 8.73
C LYS A 23 -15.62 -16.86 9.82
N SER A 24 -15.57 -17.60 10.93
CA SER A 24 -16.32 -17.24 12.14
C SER A 24 -16.03 -15.79 12.52
N ASP A 25 -17.05 -15.04 12.92
CA ASP A 25 -16.97 -13.63 13.34
C ASP A 25 -16.07 -13.46 14.59
N GLY A 26 -14.78 -13.79 14.51
CA GLY A 26 -13.85 -13.75 15.64
C GLY A 26 -12.40 -14.00 15.28
N ASP A 27 -12.10 -14.60 14.14
CA ASP A 27 -10.71 -14.89 13.77
C ASP A 27 -10.00 -13.64 13.18
N PRO A 28 -8.83 -13.25 13.70
CA PRO A 28 -8.09 -12.09 13.18
C PRO A 28 -7.69 -12.31 11.71
N VAL A 29 -7.74 -11.25 10.90
CA VAL A 29 -7.22 -11.26 9.53
C VAL A 29 -5.72 -11.58 9.57
N ARG A 30 -5.29 -12.58 8.81
CA ARG A 30 -3.88 -12.98 8.70
C ARG A 30 -3.20 -12.12 7.64
N HIS A 31 -2.15 -11.43 8.07
CA HIS A 31 -1.46 -10.43 7.25
C HIS A 31 0.03 -10.75 7.12
N GLY A 32 0.59 -10.50 5.94
CA GLY A 32 2.02 -10.59 5.67
C GLY A 32 2.65 -9.20 5.45
N ILE A 33 3.90 -9.02 5.86
CA ILE A 33 4.64 -7.79 5.59
C ILE A 33 5.85 -8.12 4.71
N ILE A 34 5.90 -7.49 3.52
CA ILE A 34 6.97 -7.63 2.54
C ILE A 34 7.81 -6.35 2.57
N GLY A 35 9.07 -6.48 2.96
CA GLY A 35 9.96 -5.36 3.27
C GLY A 35 9.83 -4.91 4.71
N CYS A 36 10.76 -5.37 5.58
CA CYS A 36 10.78 -5.08 7.02
C CYS A 36 11.64 -3.85 7.33
N GLY A 37 11.55 -2.81 6.49
CA GLY A 37 12.24 -1.54 6.67
C GLY A 37 11.54 -0.61 7.67
N ARG A 38 12.04 0.64 7.76
CA ARG A 38 11.55 1.64 8.71
C ARG A 38 10.04 1.88 8.65
N VAL A 39 9.44 1.90 7.44
CA VAL A 39 8.00 2.16 7.29
C VAL A 39 7.14 0.96 7.71
N ALA A 40 7.67 -0.24 7.65
CA ALA A 40 6.96 -1.47 7.98
C ALA A 40 6.46 -1.50 9.44
N SER A 41 7.15 -0.84 10.37
CA SER A 41 6.71 -0.74 11.77
C SER A 41 5.36 -0.03 11.93
N ASN A 42 5.06 0.94 11.05
CA ASN A 42 3.76 1.59 11.04
C ASN A 42 2.66 0.62 10.56
N HIS A 43 2.97 -0.21 9.55
CA HIS A 43 2.04 -1.23 9.06
C HIS A 43 1.80 -2.31 10.11
N LEU A 44 2.84 -2.79 10.80
CA LEU A 44 2.70 -3.75 11.89
C LEU A 44 1.73 -3.23 12.95
N ARG A 45 1.97 -2.00 13.44
CA ARG A 45 1.12 -1.38 14.45
C ARG A 45 -0.31 -1.22 13.95
N ALA A 46 -0.50 -0.74 12.72
CA ALA A 46 -1.83 -0.55 12.15
C ALA A 46 -2.61 -1.87 12.02
N VAL A 47 -1.95 -2.96 11.63
CA VAL A 47 -2.57 -4.29 11.57
C VAL A 47 -2.99 -4.76 12.95
N GLN A 48 -2.14 -4.58 13.97
CA GLN A 48 -2.45 -4.96 15.35
C GLN A 48 -3.59 -4.11 15.94
N GLU A 49 -3.58 -2.80 15.72
CA GLU A 49 -4.65 -1.88 16.16
C GLU A 49 -6.00 -2.20 15.48
N ALA A 50 -5.95 -2.69 14.23
CA ALA A 50 -7.14 -3.15 13.51
C ALA A 50 -7.61 -4.56 13.92
N GLY A 51 -6.99 -5.20 14.92
CA GLY A 51 -7.31 -6.55 15.35
C GLY A 51 -6.82 -7.65 14.42
N GLY A 52 -5.94 -7.35 13.47
CA GLY A 52 -5.31 -8.34 12.60
C GLY A 52 -4.07 -8.97 13.23
N LYS A 53 -3.57 -10.04 12.61
CA LYS A 53 -2.37 -10.76 13.06
C LYS A 53 -1.35 -10.82 11.93
N VAL A 54 -0.14 -10.30 12.17
CA VAL A 54 0.98 -10.48 11.24
C VAL A 54 1.53 -11.89 11.42
N THR A 55 1.45 -12.70 10.37
CA THR A 55 1.87 -14.12 10.37
C THR A 55 3.11 -14.36 9.50
N TRP A 56 3.48 -13.42 8.65
CA TRP A 56 4.66 -13.50 7.80
C TRP A 56 5.43 -12.19 7.78
N CYS A 57 6.76 -12.28 7.87
CA CYS A 57 7.70 -11.18 7.68
C CYS A 57 8.73 -11.58 6.62
N CYS A 58 8.78 -10.82 5.53
CA CYS A 58 9.68 -11.06 4.40
C CYS A 58 10.61 -9.87 4.18
N ASP A 59 11.91 -10.12 4.16
CA ASP A 59 12.92 -9.12 3.76
C ASP A 59 14.12 -9.84 3.15
N LEU A 60 14.77 -9.25 2.16
CA LEU A 60 15.98 -9.79 1.56
C LEU A 60 17.10 -10.03 2.60
N LYS A 61 17.08 -9.26 3.69
CA LYS A 61 17.94 -9.45 4.86
C LYS A 61 17.17 -10.24 5.91
N LEU A 62 17.45 -11.54 6.02
CA LEU A 62 16.78 -12.45 6.97
C LEU A 62 16.86 -11.98 8.42
N ASP A 63 18.00 -11.41 8.83
CA ASP A 63 18.17 -10.88 10.20
C ASP A 63 17.13 -9.79 10.49
N ARG A 64 16.91 -8.87 9.53
CA ARG A 64 15.90 -7.83 9.64
C ARG A 64 14.47 -8.39 9.71
N ALA A 65 14.18 -9.37 8.86
CA ALA A 65 12.89 -10.06 8.90
C ALA A 65 12.67 -10.78 10.23
N GLY A 66 13.73 -11.40 10.79
CA GLY A 66 13.70 -12.09 12.09
C GLY A 66 13.47 -11.14 13.26
N GLU A 67 14.13 -9.99 13.29
CA GLU A 67 13.90 -8.96 14.30
C GLU A 67 12.45 -8.45 14.25
N PHE A 68 11.98 -8.20 13.04
CA PHE A 68 10.63 -7.73 12.81
C PHE A 68 9.56 -8.77 13.17
N ALA A 69 9.81 -10.04 12.89
CA ALA A 69 8.94 -11.15 13.25
C ALA A 69 8.83 -11.33 14.77
N ARG A 70 9.90 -11.11 15.52
CA ARG A 70 9.84 -11.09 17.01
C ARG A 70 8.94 -9.98 17.51
N ALA A 71 9.05 -8.78 16.95
CA ALA A 71 8.18 -7.65 17.29
C ALA A 71 6.70 -7.90 16.90
N ALA A 72 6.46 -8.72 15.88
CA ALA A 72 5.12 -9.13 15.44
C ALA A 72 4.50 -10.26 16.28
N GLY A 73 5.21 -10.77 17.30
CA GLY A 73 4.70 -11.84 18.15
C GLY A 73 5.00 -13.25 17.63
N GLY A 74 6.05 -13.43 16.81
CA GLY A 74 6.53 -14.73 16.33
C GLY A 74 5.99 -15.12 14.96
N ALA A 75 6.03 -14.22 13.99
CA ALA A 75 5.68 -14.49 12.60
C ALA A 75 6.72 -15.39 11.90
N HIS A 76 6.31 -16.06 10.82
CA HIS A 76 7.22 -16.78 9.92
C HIS A 76 8.17 -15.81 9.23
N VAL A 77 9.40 -16.26 8.96
CA VAL A 77 10.46 -15.44 8.36
C VAL A 77 10.91 -16.05 7.06
N THR A 78 11.03 -15.22 6.02
CA THR A 78 11.58 -15.64 4.73
C THR A 78 12.25 -14.47 4.00
N SER A 79 13.11 -14.76 3.04
CA SER A 79 13.62 -13.79 2.07
C SER A 79 12.88 -13.86 0.72
N ARG A 80 11.90 -14.74 0.57
CA ARG A 80 11.20 -15.03 -0.69
C ARG A 80 9.73 -14.67 -0.57
N ALA A 81 9.30 -13.62 -1.26
CA ALA A 81 7.92 -13.16 -1.21
C ALA A 81 6.92 -14.22 -1.73
N GLU A 82 7.36 -15.07 -2.66
CA GLU A 82 6.56 -16.15 -3.22
C GLU A 82 6.10 -17.14 -2.13
N GLU A 83 6.93 -17.42 -1.12
CA GLU A 83 6.55 -18.28 0.01
C GLU A 83 5.42 -17.68 0.84
N VAL A 84 5.46 -16.36 1.03
CA VAL A 84 4.40 -15.61 1.71
C VAL A 84 3.11 -15.69 0.91
N PHE A 85 3.19 -15.46 -0.42
CA PHE A 85 2.01 -15.47 -1.27
C PHE A 85 1.39 -16.87 -1.43
N ALA A 86 2.21 -17.92 -1.35
CA ALA A 86 1.77 -19.31 -1.45
C ALA A 86 0.97 -19.80 -0.23
N ASP A 87 1.08 -19.15 0.93
CA ASP A 87 0.31 -19.55 2.12
C ASP A 87 -1.20 -19.34 1.89
N PRO A 88 -2.02 -20.40 1.80
CA PRO A 88 -3.45 -20.27 1.55
C PRO A 88 -4.20 -19.65 2.72
N ALA A 89 -3.64 -19.68 3.93
CA ALA A 89 -4.25 -19.10 5.11
C ALA A 89 -4.02 -17.58 5.23
N LEU A 90 -3.08 -17.04 4.46
CA LEU A 90 -2.81 -15.60 4.42
C LEU A 90 -3.85 -14.89 3.56
N GLU A 91 -4.42 -13.80 4.06
CA GLU A 91 -5.50 -13.07 3.38
C GLU A 91 -5.01 -11.79 2.71
N SER A 92 -4.05 -11.12 3.33
CA SER A 92 -3.59 -9.81 2.88
C SER A 92 -2.11 -9.60 3.12
N VAL A 93 -1.52 -8.66 2.37
CA VAL A 93 -0.12 -8.26 2.51
C VAL A 93 0.04 -6.75 2.46
N SER A 94 1.02 -6.25 3.22
CA SER A 94 1.60 -4.91 3.02
C SER A 94 2.89 -5.02 2.24
N ILE A 95 3.05 -4.21 1.18
CA ILE A 95 4.27 -4.10 0.39
C ILE A 95 4.97 -2.80 0.76
N CYS A 96 6.10 -2.92 1.47
CA CYS A 96 6.88 -1.84 2.07
C CYS A 96 8.33 -1.82 1.55
N THR A 97 8.54 -2.30 0.35
CA THR A 97 9.84 -2.46 -0.31
C THR A 97 10.30 -1.17 -1.00
N ASP A 98 11.29 -1.23 -1.87
CA ASP A 98 11.65 -0.12 -2.76
C ASP A 98 10.58 0.09 -3.85
N HIS A 99 10.52 1.33 -4.38
CA HIS A 99 9.47 1.73 -5.32
C HIS A 99 9.44 0.88 -6.60
N GLY A 100 10.61 0.42 -7.07
CA GLY A 100 10.73 -0.38 -8.29
C GLY A 100 10.07 -1.75 -8.18
N THR A 101 9.94 -2.27 -6.98
CA THR A 101 9.37 -3.60 -6.73
C THR A 101 7.89 -3.58 -6.35
N HIS A 102 7.29 -2.41 -6.12
CA HIS A 102 5.88 -2.29 -5.74
C HIS A 102 4.95 -2.97 -6.75
N ALA A 103 5.06 -2.65 -8.03
CA ALA A 103 4.17 -3.19 -9.05
C ALA A 103 4.31 -4.71 -9.25
N PRO A 104 5.52 -5.28 -9.45
CA PRO A 104 5.66 -6.72 -9.64
C PRO A 104 5.20 -7.51 -8.41
N LEU A 105 5.53 -7.08 -7.19
CA LEU A 105 5.13 -7.76 -5.96
C LEU A 105 3.61 -7.66 -5.73
N THR A 106 3.01 -6.51 -5.99
CA THR A 106 1.55 -6.33 -5.90
C THR A 106 0.82 -7.26 -6.85
N MET A 107 1.21 -7.30 -8.13
CA MET A 107 0.57 -8.17 -9.11
C MET A 107 0.76 -9.65 -8.76
N ALA A 108 1.93 -10.05 -8.25
CA ALA A 108 2.18 -11.41 -7.80
C ALA A 108 1.26 -11.78 -6.62
N ALA A 109 1.15 -10.92 -5.60
CA ALA A 109 0.27 -11.15 -4.45
C ALA A 109 -1.20 -11.28 -4.86
N ILE A 110 -1.69 -10.41 -5.76
CA ILE A 110 -3.07 -10.45 -6.26
C ILE A 110 -3.35 -11.75 -7.00
N ARG A 111 -2.42 -12.23 -7.84
CA ARG A 111 -2.55 -13.53 -8.55
C ARG A 111 -2.61 -14.72 -7.61
N HIS A 112 -2.00 -14.59 -6.41
CA HIS A 112 -2.13 -15.56 -5.32
C HIS A 112 -3.32 -15.27 -4.39
N ASN A 113 -4.32 -14.56 -4.89
CA ASN A 113 -5.55 -14.25 -4.16
C ASN A 113 -5.38 -13.43 -2.87
N LYS A 114 -4.32 -12.60 -2.75
CA LYS A 114 -4.13 -11.74 -1.58
C LYS A 114 -4.70 -10.35 -1.84
N HIS A 115 -5.30 -9.75 -0.79
CA HIS A 115 -5.54 -8.31 -0.73
C HIS A 115 -4.23 -7.59 -0.49
N VAL A 116 -4.04 -6.40 -1.05
CA VAL A 116 -2.75 -5.70 -1.00
C VAL A 116 -2.92 -4.25 -0.53
N LEU A 117 -2.10 -3.86 0.44
CA LEU A 117 -1.80 -2.48 0.76
C LEU A 117 -0.36 -2.19 0.35
N VAL A 118 -0.15 -1.36 -0.66
CA VAL A 118 1.18 -0.99 -1.13
C VAL A 118 1.56 0.42 -0.66
N GLU A 119 2.83 0.61 -0.30
CA GLU A 119 3.37 1.92 0.01
C GLU A 119 3.39 2.83 -1.24
N LYS A 120 3.41 4.13 -0.96
CA LYS A 120 3.54 5.14 -2.01
C LYS A 120 5.02 5.24 -2.50
N PRO A 121 5.22 5.56 -3.79
CA PRO A 121 4.21 5.67 -4.84
C PRO A 121 3.67 4.29 -5.23
N MET A 122 2.45 4.22 -5.75
CA MET A 122 1.85 2.96 -6.20
C MET A 122 2.77 2.19 -7.16
N ALA A 123 3.34 2.91 -8.11
CA ALA A 123 4.35 2.43 -9.05
C ALA A 123 5.19 3.61 -9.56
N ILE A 124 6.35 3.33 -10.14
CA ILE A 124 7.22 4.35 -10.76
C ILE A 124 6.83 4.68 -12.21
N ARG A 125 5.90 3.93 -12.80
CA ARG A 125 5.38 4.13 -14.16
C ARG A 125 3.87 4.03 -14.18
N LEU A 126 3.23 4.91 -14.95
CA LEU A 126 1.77 4.95 -15.08
C LEU A 126 1.20 3.63 -15.61
N GLU A 127 1.83 3.05 -16.63
CA GLU A 127 1.39 1.80 -17.24
C GLU A 127 1.45 0.62 -16.24
N ALA A 128 2.42 0.65 -15.32
CA ALA A 128 2.50 -0.36 -14.26
C ALA A 128 1.36 -0.18 -13.25
N ALA A 129 1.05 1.05 -12.86
CA ALA A 129 -0.07 1.35 -11.98
C ALA A 129 -1.41 0.94 -12.60
N GLN A 130 -1.61 1.19 -13.89
CA GLN A 130 -2.81 0.75 -14.61
C GLN A 130 -2.96 -0.77 -14.59
N ARG A 131 -1.90 -1.52 -14.90
CA ARG A 131 -1.91 -2.98 -14.83
C ARG A 131 -2.21 -3.52 -13.43
N MET A 132 -1.74 -2.84 -12.37
CA MET A 132 -2.07 -3.22 -10.99
C MET A 132 -3.57 -3.09 -10.72
N LEU A 133 -4.20 -2.00 -11.18
CA LEU A 133 -5.65 -1.80 -11.04
C LEU A 133 -6.45 -2.85 -11.83
N GLU A 134 -6.10 -3.09 -13.08
CA GLU A 134 -6.74 -4.10 -13.94
C GLU A 134 -6.64 -5.51 -13.33
N GLU A 135 -5.46 -5.86 -12.76
CA GLU A 135 -5.25 -7.15 -12.11
C GLU A 135 -6.11 -7.27 -10.83
N ALA A 136 -6.21 -6.20 -10.04
CA ALA A 136 -7.02 -6.17 -8.82
C ALA A 136 -8.51 -6.32 -9.15
N ASP A 137 -9.01 -5.59 -10.14
CA ASP A 137 -10.40 -5.64 -10.58
C ASP A 137 -10.75 -7.03 -11.14
N ARG A 138 -9.90 -7.59 -12.01
CA ARG A 138 -10.09 -8.92 -12.58
C ARG A 138 -10.13 -10.02 -11.51
N SER A 139 -9.26 -9.94 -10.54
CA SER A 139 -9.14 -10.92 -9.45
C SER A 139 -10.10 -10.64 -8.29
N ARG A 140 -10.86 -9.56 -8.32
CA ARG A 140 -11.73 -9.09 -7.22
C ARG A 140 -10.99 -9.01 -5.88
N ARG A 141 -9.74 -8.51 -5.92
CA ARG A 141 -8.92 -8.27 -4.73
C ARG A 141 -8.85 -6.78 -4.43
N LEU A 142 -8.84 -6.45 -3.15
CA LEU A 142 -8.67 -5.07 -2.73
C LEU A 142 -7.21 -4.66 -2.94
N LEU A 143 -7.02 -3.54 -3.59
CA LEU A 143 -5.74 -2.86 -3.73
C LEU A 143 -5.84 -1.47 -3.13
N GLY A 144 -5.11 -1.25 -2.04
CA GLY A 144 -4.97 0.05 -1.40
C GLY A 144 -3.57 0.61 -1.59
N VAL A 145 -3.45 1.93 -1.67
CA VAL A 145 -2.17 2.64 -1.64
C VAL A 145 -2.09 3.46 -0.36
N CYS A 146 -0.95 3.39 0.34
CA CYS A 146 -0.76 4.08 1.61
C CYS A 146 -0.55 5.58 1.40
N PHE A 147 -1.65 6.33 1.29
CA PHE A 147 -1.68 7.80 1.27
C PHE A 147 -2.16 8.32 2.63
N GLN A 148 -1.36 8.12 3.67
CA GLN A 148 -1.72 8.38 5.06
C GLN A 148 -2.24 9.80 5.33
N HIS A 149 -1.73 10.80 4.62
CA HIS A 149 -2.18 12.19 4.78
C HIS A 149 -3.65 12.42 4.38
N ARG A 150 -4.27 11.49 3.65
CA ARG A 150 -5.71 11.57 3.35
C ARG A 150 -6.58 11.39 4.61
N PHE A 151 -6.01 10.83 5.68
CA PHE A 151 -6.66 10.55 6.96
C PHE A 151 -6.19 11.49 8.06
N ASP A 152 -5.27 12.40 7.77
CA ASP A 152 -4.81 13.43 8.71
C ASP A 152 -5.93 14.46 8.92
N PRO A 153 -6.30 14.78 10.18
CA PRO A 153 -7.39 15.71 10.49
C PRO A 153 -7.24 17.08 9.83
N LEU A 154 -6.00 17.61 9.73
CA LEU A 154 -5.72 18.88 9.08
C LEU A 154 -6.07 18.84 7.59
N TRP A 155 -5.64 17.81 6.87
CA TRP A 155 -5.94 17.65 5.45
C TRP A 155 -7.42 17.35 5.20
N ILE A 156 -8.07 16.64 6.12
CA ILE A 156 -9.52 16.42 6.08
C ILE A 156 -10.26 17.77 6.21
N ALA A 157 -9.89 18.59 7.19
CA ALA A 157 -10.48 19.90 7.39
C ALA A 157 -10.26 20.83 6.19
N ALA A 158 -9.04 20.88 5.64
CA ALA A 158 -8.74 21.68 4.44
C ALA A 158 -9.56 21.23 3.24
N ARG A 159 -9.67 19.93 3.01
CA ARG A 159 -10.51 19.34 1.95
C ARG A 159 -11.98 19.74 2.11
N ASP A 160 -12.49 19.72 3.32
CA ASP A 160 -13.89 20.02 3.59
C ASP A 160 -14.19 21.50 3.40
N VAL A 161 -13.30 22.42 3.74
CA VAL A 161 -13.40 23.85 3.43
C VAL A 161 -13.48 24.07 1.92
N ILE A 162 -12.62 23.40 1.15
CA ILE A 162 -12.61 23.47 -0.31
C ILE A 162 -13.94 22.94 -0.89
N ARG A 163 -14.38 21.78 -0.42
CA ARG A 163 -15.61 21.13 -0.92
C ARG A 163 -16.88 21.91 -0.62
N LYS A 164 -16.92 22.60 0.52
CA LYS A 164 -18.04 23.48 0.89
C LYS A 164 -18.09 24.78 0.09
N GLY A 165 -17.10 25.05 -0.76
CA GLY A 165 -17.04 26.25 -1.57
C GLY A 165 -16.76 27.54 -0.79
N VAL A 166 -16.33 27.45 0.48
CA VAL A 166 -16.07 28.60 1.36
C VAL A 166 -15.04 29.55 0.75
N LEU A 167 -14.06 29.00 0.00
CA LEU A 167 -13.01 29.81 -0.64
C LEU A 167 -13.41 30.34 -2.03
N GLY A 168 -14.65 30.08 -2.48
CA GLY A 168 -15.08 30.44 -3.83
C GLY A 168 -14.27 29.72 -4.91
N ARG A 169 -14.04 30.41 -6.04
CA ARG A 169 -13.23 29.88 -7.14
C ARG A 169 -11.74 29.94 -6.78
N ILE A 170 -11.11 28.78 -6.58
CA ILE A 170 -9.68 28.68 -6.33
C ILE A 170 -8.92 29.01 -7.61
N THR A 171 -8.06 30.02 -7.57
CA THR A 171 -7.24 30.48 -8.71
C THR A 171 -5.82 29.93 -8.66
N SER A 172 -5.27 29.72 -7.45
CA SER A 172 -3.96 29.15 -7.26
C SER A 172 -3.86 28.43 -5.91
N VAL A 173 -2.96 27.48 -5.82
CA VAL A 173 -2.60 26.80 -4.57
C VAL A 173 -1.08 26.73 -4.49
N THR A 174 -0.50 27.14 -3.37
CA THR A 174 0.94 26.98 -3.09
C THR A 174 1.09 26.05 -1.89
N LEU A 175 1.84 24.98 -2.08
CA LEU A 175 2.23 24.05 -1.01
C LEU A 175 3.76 24.13 -0.83
N MET A 176 4.20 24.54 0.36
CA MET A 176 5.62 24.56 0.71
C MET A 176 5.90 23.41 1.67
N VAL A 177 6.74 22.47 1.25
CA VAL A 177 7.17 21.33 2.07
C VAL A 177 8.68 21.41 2.23
N GLN A 178 9.15 21.63 3.45
CA GLN A 178 10.57 21.65 3.78
C GLN A 178 10.90 20.38 4.59
N CYS A 179 11.76 19.54 4.04
CA CYS A 179 12.16 18.29 4.66
C CYS A 179 13.66 18.08 4.49
N ALA A 180 14.41 18.21 5.56
CA ALA A 180 15.85 17.93 5.55
C ALA A 180 16.07 16.42 5.40
N LYS A 181 16.95 16.04 4.47
CA LYS A 181 17.46 14.69 4.29
C LYS A 181 18.99 14.76 4.28
N ASP A 182 19.60 13.89 5.04
CA ASP A 182 21.06 13.72 5.03
C ASP A 182 21.53 12.88 3.82
N VAL A 183 22.84 12.80 3.64
CA VAL A 183 23.43 12.00 2.56
C VAL A 183 23.10 10.52 2.71
N ASP A 184 22.98 10.03 3.92
CA ASP A 184 22.69 8.62 4.20
C ASP A 184 21.29 8.20 3.75
N TYR A 185 20.34 9.15 3.71
CA TYR A 185 19.01 8.90 3.15
C TYR A 185 19.06 8.48 1.68
N TYR A 186 20.02 9.03 0.91
CA TYR A 186 20.19 8.75 -0.51
C TYR A 186 21.16 7.60 -0.80
N ARG A 187 21.81 7.03 0.24
CA ARG A 187 22.62 5.81 0.08
C ARG A 187 21.71 4.63 -0.15
N GLY A 188 21.89 3.92 -1.27
CA GLY A 188 21.08 2.77 -1.67
C GLY A 188 20.06 3.11 -2.75
N TRP A 189 18.90 2.51 -2.70
CA TRP A 189 17.90 2.59 -3.76
C TRP A 189 17.32 4.01 -3.99
N ARG A 190 17.21 4.83 -2.92
CA ARG A 190 16.68 6.20 -3.00
C ARG A 190 17.56 7.17 -3.78
N GLY A 191 18.85 6.87 -3.96
CA GLY A 191 19.73 7.64 -4.83
C GLY A 191 19.74 7.15 -6.28
N THR A 192 18.91 6.19 -6.65
CA THR A 192 18.95 5.51 -7.95
C THR A 192 17.67 5.81 -8.73
N ARG A 193 17.79 6.58 -9.81
CA ARG A 193 16.64 6.92 -10.68
C ARG A 193 15.85 5.70 -11.16
N ARG A 194 16.51 4.56 -11.38
CA ARG A 194 15.86 3.32 -11.81
C ARG A 194 14.89 2.76 -10.78
N GLN A 195 15.14 2.97 -9.49
CA GLN A 195 14.39 2.38 -8.38
C GLN A 195 13.46 3.38 -7.69
N GLU A 196 13.74 4.65 -7.82
CA GLU A 196 12.94 5.71 -7.20
C GLU A 196 11.92 6.32 -8.18
N GLY A 197 12.23 6.38 -9.46
CA GLY A 197 11.38 6.94 -10.51
C GLY A 197 11.84 8.27 -11.06
#